data_3e18a3aa14e4dcb18070f5549577c097
#
_entry.id   3e18a3aa14e4dcb18070f5549577c097
#
_cell.length_a   1.000
_cell.length_b   1.000
_cell.length_c   1.000
_cell.angle_alpha   90.00
_cell.angle_beta   90.00
_cell.angle_gamma   90.00
#
_symmetry.space_group_name_H-M   'P 1'
#
loop_
_entity.id
_entity.type
_entity.pdbx_description
1 polymer ?
#
loop_
_entity_poly.entity_id
_entity_poly.type
_entity_poly.pdbx_seq_one_letter_code
_entity_poly.pdbx_strand_id
1 'polypeptide(L)'
;MRKVIFSGLLLLCVCAATASARGRVGAGYLVGGTTRWDAMGKQSYISHGPLVYARWSVDLSYYLDLDFGAEWRHQFMPFPSGRIHPVSGLPAGEIFNEEYITVPLNLNFIISTADMGALRFLDYVGVYAGPRLDWCIFSHNGSDRTFSFIKQDYGYRPLNLVAGLGIYVIKGKWSFTLTADHGFLDRCAKDDVKIKNDWFVSFRIGFEFGR
;
A
#
# COMPACT_ATOMS: atom_id res chain seq x y z
N MET A 1 -4.64 -24.53 -5.83
CA MET A 1 -4.32 -23.11 -5.87
C MET A 1 -3.21 -22.67 -4.90
N ARG A 2 -3.20 -23.04 -3.59
CA ARG A 2 -2.12 -22.67 -2.65
C ARG A 2 -0.70 -23.05 -3.10
N LYS A 3 -0.51 -24.24 -3.68
CA LYS A 3 0.81 -24.72 -4.14
C LYS A 3 1.35 -23.92 -5.35
N VAL A 4 0.48 -23.47 -6.24
CA VAL A 4 0.88 -22.70 -7.44
C VAL A 4 1.34 -21.29 -7.06
N ILE A 5 0.65 -20.65 -6.09
CA ILE A 5 1.02 -19.32 -5.59
C ILE A 5 2.37 -19.38 -4.86
N PHE A 6 2.58 -20.43 -4.04
CA PHE A 6 3.85 -20.61 -3.31
C PHE A 6 5.03 -20.90 -4.26
N SER A 7 4.80 -21.71 -5.30
CA SER A 7 5.82 -21.99 -6.32
C SER A 7 6.14 -20.75 -7.17
N GLY A 8 5.15 -19.92 -7.50
CA GLY A 8 5.35 -18.67 -8.21
C GLY A 8 6.15 -17.64 -7.39
N LEU A 9 5.86 -17.53 -6.08
CA LEU A 9 6.61 -16.66 -5.18
C LEU A 9 8.05 -17.15 -5.00
N LEU A 10 8.25 -18.46 -4.86
CA LEU A 10 9.58 -19.06 -4.73
C LEU A 10 10.40 -18.85 -6.02
N LEU A 11 9.79 -19.00 -7.18
CA LEU A 11 10.44 -18.77 -8.48
C LEU A 11 10.85 -17.29 -8.64
N LEU A 12 9.99 -16.34 -8.24
CA LEU A 12 10.31 -14.91 -8.20
C LEU A 12 11.47 -14.61 -7.25
N CYS A 13 11.51 -15.23 -6.07
CA CYS A 13 12.60 -15.09 -5.12
C CYS A 13 13.92 -15.68 -5.64
N VAL A 14 13.89 -16.81 -6.35
CA VAL A 14 15.07 -17.44 -6.94
C VAL A 14 15.58 -16.64 -8.14
N CYS A 15 14.70 -16.12 -8.99
CA CYS A 15 15.09 -15.24 -10.10
C CYS A 15 15.69 -13.91 -9.60
N ALA A 16 15.20 -13.37 -8.49
CA ALA A 16 15.77 -12.19 -7.87
C ALA A 16 17.17 -12.41 -7.29
N ALA A 17 17.48 -13.63 -6.86
CA ALA A 17 18.80 -13.98 -6.31
C ALA A 17 19.91 -14.16 -7.38
N THR A 18 19.53 -14.34 -8.64
CA THR A 18 20.49 -14.57 -9.76
C THR A 18 20.70 -13.34 -10.66
N ALA A 19 19.81 -12.36 -10.60
CA ALA A 19 19.98 -11.06 -11.26
C ALA A 19 20.66 -10.07 -10.31
N SER A 20 21.23 -8.99 -10.82
CA SER A 20 21.74 -7.87 -10.01
C SER A 20 20.56 -7.14 -9.32
N ALA A 21 19.92 -7.84 -8.38
CA ALA A 21 18.76 -7.32 -7.69
C ALA A 21 19.20 -6.29 -6.63
N ARG A 22 18.63 -5.11 -6.72
CA ARG A 22 18.76 -4.08 -5.69
C ARG A 22 17.65 -4.28 -4.66
N GLY A 23 18.03 -4.28 -3.38
CA GLY A 23 17.08 -4.33 -2.28
C GLY A 23 16.85 -2.94 -1.69
N ARG A 24 15.65 -2.71 -1.18
CA ARG A 24 15.26 -1.50 -0.47
C ARG A 24 14.38 -1.86 0.72
N VAL A 25 14.74 -1.35 1.90
CA VAL A 25 13.89 -1.42 3.09
C VAL A 25 13.60 -0.02 3.58
N GLY A 26 12.43 0.19 4.15
CA GLY A 26 12.11 1.54 4.60
C GLY A 26 10.80 1.61 5.38
N ALA A 27 10.51 2.84 5.77
CA ALA A 27 9.29 3.19 6.48
C ALA A 27 8.67 4.45 5.87
N GLY A 28 7.43 4.70 6.20
CA GLY A 28 6.71 5.87 5.74
C GLY A 28 5.43 6.12 6.51
N TYR A 29 4.70 7.08 6.01
CA TYR A 29 3.40 7.45 6.55
C TYR A 29 2.42 7.68 5.41
N LEU A 30 1.20 7.23 5.57
CA LEU A 30 0.12 7.40 4.60
C LEU A 30 -1.04 8.20 5.19
N VAL A 31 -1.71 8.92 4.31
CA VAL A 31 -2.98 9.62 4.59
C VAL A 31 -3.91 9.38 3.41
N GLY A 32 -5.16 9.09 3.67
CA GLY A 32 -6.12 8.86 2.60
C GLY A 32 -7.55 8.80 3.09
N GLY A 33 -8.43 8.25 2.27
CA GLY A 33 -9.84 8.19 2.57
C GLY A 33 -10.49 6.88 2.16
N THR A 34 -11.56 6.58 2.86
CA THR A 34 -12.50 5.51 2.53
C THR A 34 -13.89 6.12 2.39
N THR A 35 -14.60 5.79 1.35
CA THR A 35 -15.97 6.25 1.15
C THR A 35 -16.94 5.09 1.22
N ARG A 36 -18.01 5.30 1.97
CA ARG A 36 -19.19 4.43 2.05
C ARG A 36 -20.36 5.07 1.34
N TRP A 37 -21.12 4.27 0.62
CA TRP A 37 -22.43 4.60 0.04
C TRP A 37 -23.46 3.61 0.58
N ASP A 38 -24.54 4.10 1.14
CA ASP A 38 -25.69 3.32 1.62
C ASP A 38 -26.99 4.12 1.48
N ALA A 39 -28.10 3.62 2.05
CA ALA A 39 -29.40 4.29 2.02
C ALA A 39 -29.40 5.69 2.65
N MET A 40 -28.44 6.00 3.53
CA MET A 40 -28.26 7.32 4.14
C MET A 40 -27.40 8.26 3.29
N GLY A 41 -26.89 7.79 2.13
CA GLY A 41 -26.09 8.56 1.21
C GLY A 41 -24.60 8.29 1.32
N LYS A 42 -23.80 9.23 0.80
CA LYS A 42 -22.34 9.14 0.76
C LYS A 42 -21.71 9.66 2.05
N GLN A 43 -20.85 8.87 2.66
CA GLN A 43 -20.04 9.25 3.82
C GLN A 43 -18.57 8.98 3.52
N SER A 44 -17.71 9.96 3.83
CA SER A 44 -16.25 9.84 3.64
C SER A 44 -15.53 9.89 4.98
N TYR A 45 -14.52 9.05 5.12
CA TYR A 45 -13.72 8.89 6.33
C TYR A 45 -12.25 9.08 5.97
N ILE A 46 -11.53 9.84 6.78
CA ILE A 46 -10.08 10.01 6.63
C ILE A 46 -9.40 8.93 7.45
N SER A 47 -8.41 8.28 6.86
CA SER A 47 -7.53 7.35 7.55
C SER A 47 -6.07 7.72 7.33
N HIS A 48 -5.23 7.40 8.30
CA HIS A 48 -3.80 7.66 8.22
C HIS A 48 -3.03 6.63 9.04
N GLY A 49 -1.73 6.48 8.80
CA GLY A 49 -0.92 5.61 9.63
C GLY A 49 0.46 5.28 9.08
N PRO A 50 1.27 4.60 9.90
CA PRO A 50 2.61 4.19 9.52
C PRO A 50 2.58 3.00 8.56
N LEU A 51 3.67 2.88 7.81
CA LEU A 51 3.97 1.73 6.97
C LEU A 51 5.45 1.37 7.06
N VAL A 52 5.76 0.10 6.84
CA VAL A 52 7.12 -0.39 6.63
C VAL A 52 7.12 -1.31 5.41
N TYR A 53 8.23 -1.34 4.68
CA TYR A 53 8.31 -2.11 3.45
C TYR A 53 9.69 -2.71 3.20
N ALA A 54 9.68 -3.80 2.45
CA ALA A 54 10.86 -4.38 1.83
C ALA A 54 10.55 -4.62 0.35
N ARG A 55 11.42 -4.15 -0.54
CA ARG A 55 11.27 -4.25 -1.98
C ARG A 55 12.55 -4.71 -2.64
N TRP A 56 12.40 -5.32 -3.79
CA TRP A 56 13.49 -5.72 -4.69
C TRP A 56 13.20 -5.19 -6.07
N SER A 57 14.22 -4.64 -6.71
CA SER A 57 14.17 -4.12 -8.06
C SER A 57 15.06 -4.97 -8.95
N VAL A 58 14.54 -5.38 -10.10
CA VAL A 58 15.26 -6.10 -11.15
C VAL A 58 15.36 -5.20 -12.36
N ASP A 59 16.57 -4.97 -12.84
CA ASP A 59 16.83 -4.14 -14.02
C ASP A 59 16.31 -4.85 -15.28
N LEU A 60 15.34 -4.24 -15.97
CA LEU A 60 14.83 -4.69 -17.27
C LEU A 60 15.61 -4.03 -18.41
N SER A 61 16.06 -2.80 -18.22
CA SER A 61 16.89 -2.05 -19.12
C SER A 61 17.64 -0.95 -18.37
N TYR A 62 18.44 -0.15 -19.08
CA TYR A 62 19.18 0.97 -18.50
C TYR A 62 18.30 1.99 -17.76
N TYR A 63 17.04 2.17 -18.19
CA TYR A 63 16.11 3.15 -17.62
C TYR A 63 14.88 2.51 -16.97
N LEU A 64 14.74 1.21 -17.00
CA LEU A 64 13.50 0.54 -16.63
C LEU A 64 13.76 -0.62 -15.69
N ASP A 65 13.11 -0.59 -14.52
CA ASP A 65 13.18 -1.63 -13.49
C ASP A 65 11.80 -2.18 -13.19
N LEU A 66 11.75 -3.45 -12.82
CA LEU A 66 10.59 -4.07 -12.19
C LEU A 66 10.80 -4.12 -10.67
N ASP A 67 9.91 -3.50 -9.91
CA ASP A 67 9.96 -3.41 -8.46
C ASP A 67 8.82 -4.21 -7.83
N PHE A 68 9.15 -5.12 -6.93
CA PHE A 68 8.20 -5.97 -6.23
C PHE A 68 8.60 -6.15 -4.77
N GLY A 69 7.68 -6.61 -3.93
CA GLY A 69 8.01 -6.81 -2.52
C GLY A 69 6.80 -6.96 -1.63
N ALA A 70 6.95 -6.57 -0.39
CA ALA A 70 5.89 -6.56 0.59
C ALA A 70 5.91 -5.27 1.41
N GLU A 71 4.74 -4.82 1.81
CA GLU A 71 4.56 -3.66 2.67
C GLU A 71 3.53 -4.02 3.73
N TRP A 72 3.85 -3.77 4.99
CA TRP A 72 2.89 -3.76 6.07
C TRP A 72 2.50 -2.32 6.35
N ARG A 73 1.20 -2.09 6.55
CA ARG A 73 0.69 -0.77 6.95
C ARG A 73 -0.39 -0.91 7.99
N HIS A 74 -0.41 0.04 8.90
CA HIS A 74 -1.44 0.21 9.89
C HIS A 74 -2.19 1.49 9.59
N GLN A 75 -3.53 1.42 9.58
CA GLN A 75 -4.38 2.57 9.30
C GLN A 75 -5.26 2.85 10.51
N PHE A 76 -5.17 4.07 11.00
CA PHE A 76 -6.08 4.63 11.99
C PHE A 76 -7.19 5.37 11.25
N MET A 77 -8.42 5.10 11.61
CA MET A 77 -9.59 5.79 11.09
C MET A 77 -10.37 6.37 12.27
N PRO A 78 -10.13 7.64 12.63
CA PRO A 78 -10.87 8.29 13.73
C PRO A 78 -12.32 8.52 13.30
N PHE A 79 -13.24 8.11 14.16
CA PHE A 79 -14.67 8.35 14.00
C PHE A 79 -15.14 9.35 15.05
N PRO A 80 -15.78 10.45 14.65
CA PRO A 80 -16.50 11.30 15.59
C PRO A 80 -17.56 10.48 16.32
N SER A 81 -17.74 10.74 17.61
CA SER A 81 -18.78 10.10 18.41
C SER A 81 -20.16 10.18 17.73
N GLY A 82 -20.87 9.06 17.68
CA GLY A 82 -22.19 8.95 17.06
C GLY A 82 -22.19 8.57 15.57
N ARG A 83 -21.01 8.37 14.94
CA ARG A 83 -20.97 7.83 13.59
C ARG A 83 -20.96 6.30 13.58
N ILE A 84 -21.45 5.74 12.48
CA ILE A 84 -21.57 4.30 12.28
C ILE A 84 -20.30 3.81 11.55
N HIS A 85 -19.76 2.69 12.02
CA HIS A 85 -18.61 2.04 11.36
C HIS A 85 -18.96 1.66 9.93
N PRO A 86 -18.11 1.99 8.92
CA PRO A 86 -18.45 1.84 7.50
C PRO A 86 -18.75 0.41 7.08
N VAL A 87 -18.09 -0.58 7.69
CA VAL A 87 -18.24 -1.99 7.32
C VAL A 87 -19.32 -2.67 8.13
N SER A 88 -19.29 -2.55 9.46
CA SER A 88 -20.18 -3.31 10.34
C SER A 88 -21.58 -2.71 10.47
N GLY A 89 -21.74 -1.41 10.22
CA GLY A 89 -22.98 -0.69 10.50
C GLY A 89 -23.23 -0.45 12.00
N LEU A 90 -22.32 -0.85 12.87
CA LEU A 90 -22.41 -0.65 14.31
C LEU A 90 -21.84 0.71 14.71
N PRO A 91 -22.28 1.28 15.86
CA PRO A 91 -21.65 2.46 16.39
C PRO A 91 -20.14 2.23 16.55
N ALA A 92 -19.34 3.06 15.91
CA ALA A 92 -17.90 2.98 16.01
C ALA A 92 -17.46 3.45 17.38
N GLY A 93 -16.45 2.80 17.94
CA GLY A 93 -15.67 3.35 19.03
C GLY A 93 -14.87 4.57 18.57
N GLU A 94 -14.00 5.05 19.44
CA GLU A 94 -13.27 6.28 19.17
C GLU A 94 -12.29 6.16 17.99
N ILE A 95 -11.68 4.98 17.77
CA ILE A 95 -10.71 4.75 16.69
C ILE A 95 -10.93 3.36 16.11
N PHE A 96 -11.02 3.31 14.81
CA PHE A 96 -11.03 2.06 14.05
C PHE A 96 -9.66 1.82 13.44
N ASN A 97 -9.17 0.59 13.54
CA ASN A 97 -7.84 0.20 13.11
C ASN A 97 -7.90 -0.91 12.06
N GLU A 98 -7.12 -0.78 11.02
CA GLU A 98 -6.94 -1.81 9.99
C GLU A 98 -5.46 -2.09 9.77
N GLU A 99 -5.12 -3.36 9.62
CA GLU A 99 -3.77 -3.80 9.28
C GLU A 99 -3.77 -4.49 7.91
N TYR A 100 -2.83 -4.11 7.06
CA TYR A 100 -2.72 -4.62 5.69
C TYR A 100 -1.35 -5.19 5.40
N ILE A 101 -1.35 -6.24 4.60
CA ILE A 101 -0.19 -6.64 3.81
C ILE A 101 -0.46 -6.25 2.37
N THR A 102 0.43 -5.46 1.80
CA THR A 102 0.37 -5.02 0.41
C THR A 102 1.50 -5.67 -0.37
N VAL A 103 1.17 -6.22 -1.53
CA VAL A 103 2.14 -6.76 -2.48
C VAL A 103 2.13 -5.87 -3.73
N PRO A 104 3.11 -4.98 -3.90
CA PRO A 104 3.23 -4.14 -5.08
C PRO A 104 3.92 -4.89 -6.21
N LEU A 105 3.58 -4.50 -7.45
CA LEU A 105 4.30 -4.83 -8.67
C LEU A 105 4.37 -3.56 -9.50
N ASN A 106 5.49 -2.84 -9.44
CA ASN A 106 5.64 -1.55 -10.08
C ASN A 106 6.65 -1.62 -11.22
N LEU A 107 6.36 -0.91 -12.29
CA LEU A 107 7.31 -0.60 -13.32
C LEU A 107 7.89 0.78 -13.03
N ASN A 108 9.22 0.86 -12.90
CA ASN A 108 9.94 2.08 -12.56
C ASN A 108 10.69 2.59 -13.79
N PHE A 109 10.56 3.86 -14.07
CA PHE A 109 11.43 4.59 -14.99
C PHE A 109 12.39 5.46 -14.19
N ILE A 110 13.71 5.24 -14.37
CA ILE A 110 14.77 5.85 -13.57
C ILE A 110 15.77 6.57 -14.47
N ILE A 111 16.20 7.76 -14.06
CA ILE A 111 17.15 8.58 -14.79
C ILE A 111 18.25 9.04 -13.84
N SER A 112 19.50 8.96 -14.28
CA SER A 112 20.65 9.58 -13.59
C SER A 112 20.55 11.10 -13.69
N THR A 113 20.87 11.78 -12.62
CA THR A 113 20.84 13.25 -12.55
C THR A 113 22.19 13.91 -12.79
N ALA A 114 23.22 13.13 -13.11
CA ALA A 114 24.60 13.63 -13.27
C ALA A 114 24.71 14.85 -14.22
N ASP A 115 23.91 14.86 -15.29
CA ASP A 115 23.91 15.91 -16.32
C ASP A 115 22.72 16.89 -16.19
N MET A 116 21.94 16.81 -15.10
CA MET A 116 20.70 17.58 -14.92
C MET A 116 20.89 18.91 -14.15
N GLY A 117 21.97 19.63 -14.31
CA GLY A 117 22.14 20.98 -13.75
C GLY A 117 21.75 21.08 -12.26
N ALA A 118 20.58 21.68 -11.98
CA ALA A 118 20.10 21.91 -10.61
C ALA A 118 19.81 20.61 -9.81
N LEU A 119 19.65 19.47 -10.46
CA LEU A 119 19.39 18.20 -9.80
C LEU A 119 20.64 17.36 -9.52
N ARG A 120 21.83 17.85 -9.84
CA ARG A 120 23.12 17.15 -9.60
C ARG A 120 23.37 16.73 -8.15
N PHE A 121 22.70 17.35 -7.20
CA PHE A 121 22.82 16.97 -5.79
C PHE A 121 22.15 15.61 -5.47
N LEU A 122 21.29 15.10 -6.33
CA LEU A 122 20.72 13.76 -6.30
C LEU A 122 21.58 12.82 -7.16
N ASP A 123 21.39 11.53 -7.06
CA ASP A 123 22.03 10.54 -7.92
C ASP A 123 21.05 10.05 -8.99
N TYR A 124 19.77 9.86 -8.61
CA TYR A 124 18.72 9.43 -9.50
C TYR A 124 17.39 10.08 -9.15
N VAL A 125 16.57 10.26 -10.17
CA VAL A 125 15.15 10.58 -10.06
C VAL A 125 14.36 9.56 -10.87
N GLY A 126 13.14 9.25 -10.44
CA GLY A 126 12.32 8.30 -11.16
C GLY A 126 10.85 8.45 -10.87
N VAL A 127 10.07 7.83 -11.75
CA VAL A 127 8.64 7.66 -11.60
C VAL A 127 8.29 6.18 -11.68
N TYR A 128 7.22 5.78 -11.03
CA TYR A 128 6.72 4.43 -11.15
C TYR A 128 5.21 4.38 -11.20
N ALA A 129 4.71 3.31 -11.77
CA ALA A 129 3.31 2.96 -11.73
C ALA A 129 3.14 1.44 -11.69
N GLY A 130 2.06 0.98 -11.08
CA GLY A 130 1.77 -0.45 -11.07
C GLY A 130 0.59 -0.85 -10.21
N PRO A 131 0.13 -2.09 -10.39
CA PRO A 131 -0.89 -2.67 -9.54
C PRO A 131 -0.31 -3.06 -8.18
N ARG A 132 -1.19 -3.06 -7.19
CA ARG A 132 -0.92 -3.52 -5.83
C ARG A 132 -2.08 -4.37 -5.35
N LEU A 133 -1.76 -5.46 -4.68
CA LEU A 133 -2.75 -6.27 -3.99
C LEU A 133 -2.70 -5.94 -2.50
N ASP A 134 -3.77 -5.36 -1.99
CA ASP A 134 -3.92 -5.08 -0.57
C ASP A 134 -4.72 -6.20 0.09
N TRP A 135 -4.17 -6.79 1.12
CA TRP A 135 -4.86 -7.76 1.95
C TRP A 135 -5.00 -7.22 3.37
N CYS A 136 -6.22 -6.88 3.76
CA CYS A 136 -6.55 -6.54 5.13
C CYS A 136 -6.50 -7.81 5.99
N ILE A 137 -5.51 -7.91 6.85
CA ILE A 137 -5.29 -9.08 7.71
C ILE A 137 -5.99 -8.95 9.05
N PHE A 138 -6.24 -7.71 9.46
CA PHE A 138 -6.87 -7.40 10.73
C PHE A 138 -7.65 -6.10 10.67
N SER A 139 -8.81 -6.07 11.34
CA SER A 139 -9.70 -4.92 11.36
C SER A 139 -10.45 -4.94 12.70
N HIS A 140 -10.24 -3.94 13.56
CA HIS A 140 -10.78 -3.92 14.92
C HIS A 140 -11.15 -2.50 15.37
N ASN A 141 -12.01 -2.43 16.38
CA ASN A 141 -12.45 -1.18 16.97
C ASN A 141 -11.67 -0.89 18.27
N GLY A 142 -11.16 0.31 18.42
CA GLY A 142 -10.42 0.75 19.60
C GLY A 142 -9.19 -0.09 19.90
N SER A 143 -8.95 -0.37 21.16
CA SER A 143 -7.83 -1.18 21.67
C SER A 143 -8.13 -2.69 21.70
N ASP A 144 -9.36 -3.10 21.44
CA ASP A 144 -9.75 -4.51 21.46
C ASP A 144 -9.29 -5.25 20.21
N ARG A 145 -8.08 -5.83 20.29
CA ARG A 145 -7.48 -6.63 19.23
C ARG A 145 -8.02 -8.06 19.15
N THR A 146 -8.82 -8.50 20.11
CA THR A 146 -9.43 -9.85 20.07
C THR A 146 -10.63 -9.87 19.13
N PHE A 147 -11.26 -8.73 18.91
CA PHE A 147 -12.38 -8.57 17.99
C PHE A 147 -11.87 -8.27 16.57
N SER A 148 -12.30 -9.04 15.60
CA SER A 148 -11.97 -8.80 14.19
C SER A 148 -13.21 -8.80 13.33
N PHE A 149 -13.49 -7.69 12.65
CA PHE A 149 -14.61 -7.58 11.71
C PHE A 149 -14.50 -8.55 10.53
N ILE A 150 -13.28 -8.99 10.18
CA ILE A 150 -13.05 -9.98 9.13
C ILE A 150 -13.49 -11.36 9.58
N LYS A 151 -13.20 -11.72 10.84
CA LYS A 151 -13.52 -13.04 11.39
C LYS A 151 -15.01 -13.21 11.73
N GLN A 152 -15.72 -12.11 11.98
CA GLN A 152 -17.11 -12.15 12.42
C GLN A 152 -18.14 -12.05 11.30
N ASP A 153 -17.68 -12.16 10.05
CA ASP A 153 -18.53 -12.21 8.84
C ASP A 153 -19.53 -11.06 8.69
N TYR A 154 -19.07 -9.85 8.89
CA TYR A 154 -19.87 -8.64 8.63
C TYR A 154 -20.01 -8.30 7.13
N GLY A 155 -19.66 -9.24 6.24
CA GLY A 155 -19.62 -9.00 4.80
C GLY A 155 -18.37 -8.24 4.35
N TYR A 156 -17.30 -8.27 5.12
CA TYR A 156 -16.05 -7.59 4.80
C TYR A 156 -15.24 -8.38 3.77
N ARG A 157 -14.85 -7.74 2.69
CA ARG A 157 -13.92 -8.29 1.70
C ARG A 157 -12.49 -7.84 2.02
N PRO A 158 -11.61 -8.76 2.44
CA PRO A 158 -10.28 -8.39 2.89
C PRO A 158 -9.33 -8.01 1.74
N LEU A 159 -9.64 -8.40 0.50
CA LEU A 159 -8.79 -8.15 -0.65
C LEU A 159 -9.23 -6.89 -1.40
N ASN A 160 -8.27 -6.05 -1.78
CA ASN A 160 -8.46 -4.91 -2.64
C ASN A 160 -7.38 -4.88 -3.72
N LEU A 161 -7.78 -4.54 -4.94
CA LEU A 161 -6.87 -4.22 -6.02
C LEU A 161 -6.71 -2.71 -6.07
N VAL A 162 -5.47 -2.27 -6.09
CA VAL A 162 -5.09 -0.85 -6.04
C VAL A 162 -4.18 -0.55 -7.22
N ALA A 163 -4.33 0.60 -7.85
CA ALA A 163 -3.30 1.15 -8.72
C ALA A 163 -2.51 2.21 -7.95
N GLY A 164 -1.21 2.14 -8.05
CA GLY A 164 -0.29 3.11 -7.46
C GLY A 164 0.55 3.80 -8.52
N LEU A 165 0.81 5.06 -8.29
CA LEU A 165 1.81 5.83 -9.02
C LEU A 165 2.65 6.63 -8.03
N GLY A 166 3.88 6.95 -8.41
CA GLY A 166 4.73 7.73 -7.53
C GLY A 166 5.97 8.29 -8.21
N ILE A 167 6.57 9.21 -7.48
CA ILE A 167 7.88 9.77 -7.81
C ILE A 167 8.85 9.42 -6.70
N TYR A 168 10.10 9.20 -7.06
CA TYR A 168 11.15 8.98 -6.09
C TYR A 168 12.46 9.62 -6.49
N VAL A 169 13.26 9.91 -5.48
CA VAL A 169 14.62 10.44 -5.63
C VAL A 169 15.58 9.61 -4.79
N ILE A 170 16.79 9.44 -5.27
CA ILE A 170 17.83 8.68 -4.58
C ILE A 170 19.06 9.58 -4.38
N LYS A 171 19.60 9.54 -3.17
CA LYS A 171 20.88 10.15 -2.80
C LYS A 171 21.71 9.20 -1.96
N GLY A 172 22.84 8.75 -2.50
CA GLY A 172 23.65 7.70 -1.88
C GLY A 172 22.85 6.41 -1.73
N LYS A 173 22.70 5.97 -0.49
CA LYS A 173 21.87 4.80 -0.13
C LYS A 173 20.46 5.16 0.32
N TRP A 174 20.06 6.42 0.29
CA TRP A 174 18.77 6.88 0.74
C TRP A 174 17.82 7.14 -0.43
N SER A 175 16.61 6.66 -0.31
CA SER A 175 15.53 6.94 -1.25
C SER A 175 14.38 7.65 -0.55
N PHE A 176 13.79 8.62 -1.22
CA PHE A 176 12.62 9.37 -0.77
C PHE A 176 11.55 9.21 -1.84
N THR A 177 10.37 8.78 -1.42
CA THR A 177 9.29 8.43 -2.36
C THR A 177 7.99 9.08 -1.94
N LEU A 178 7.28 9.68 -2.89
CA LEU A 178 5.91 10.14 -2.74
C LEU A 178 5.02 9.29 -3.64
N THR A 179 3.93 8.74 -3.09
CA THR A 179 3.01 7.88 -3.83
C THR A 179 1.58 8.38 -3.76
N ALA A 180 0.80 8.07 -4.78
CA ALA A 180 -0.65 8.18 -4.76
C ALA A 180 -1.24 6.83 -5.21
N ASP A 181 -2.14 6.29 -4.41
CA ASP A 181 -2.75 4.98 -4.59
C ASP A 181 -4.27 5.12 -4.67
N HIS A 182 -4.93 4.34 -5.54
CA HIS A 182 -6.39 4.32 -5.66
C HIS A 182 -6.92 2.90 -5.67
N GLY A 183 -7.90 2.62 -4.80
CA GLY A 183 -8.55 1.31 -4.69
C GLY A 183 -9.74 1.16 -5.63
N PHE A 184 -9.85 -0.02 -6.27
CA PHE A 184 -10.89 -0.29 -7.27
C PHE A 184 -12.02 -1.17 -6.77
N LEU A 185 -11.73 -2.08 -5.84
CA LEU A 185 -12.72 -3.07 -5.43
C LEU A 185 -13.64 -2.54 -4.34
N ASP A 186 -14.88 -3.00 -4.40
CA ASP A 186 -15.83 -2.84 -3.32
C ASP A 186 -15.43 -3.77 -2.17
N ARG A 187 -15.25 -3.22 -0.99
CA ARG A 187 -14.83 -3.93 0.22
C ARG A 187 -15.99 -4.49 1.04
N CYS A 188 -17.23 -4.29 0.59
CA CYS A 188 -18.43 -4.83 1.22
C CYS A 188 -19.09 -5.85 0.31
N ALA A 189 -19.56 -6.97 0.88
CA ALA A 189 -20.30 -7.99 0.17
C ALA A 189 -21.84 -7.80 0.25
N LYS A 190 -22.30 -6.79 1.00
CA LYS A 190 -23.75 -6.47 1.12
C LYS A 190 -24.18 -5.65 -0.09
N ASP A 191 -25.31 -6.01 -0.70
CA ASP A 191 -25.77 -5.38 -1.94
C ASP A 191 -26.22 -3.92 -1.76
N ASP A 192 -26.62 -3.55 -0.55
CA ASP A 192 -27.11 -2.21 -0.19
C ASP A 192 -26.02 -1.26 0.32
N VAL A 193 -24.80 -1.75 0.47
CA VAL A 193 -23.66 -0.99 0.99
C VAL A 193 -22.45 -1.15 0.08
N LYS A 194 -21.88 -0.04 -0.36
CA LYS A 194 -20.64 -0.02 -1.13
C LYS A 194 -19.56 0.70 -0.35
N ILE A 195 -18.39 0.09 -0.24
CA ILE A 195 -17.23 0.65 0.46
C ILE A 195 -16.02 0.60 -0.46
N LYS A 196 -15.39 1.75 -0.68
CA LYS A 196 -14.16 1.86 -1.46
C LYS A 196 -13.10 2.60 -0.69
N ASN A 197 -11.88 2.12 -0.82
CA ASN A 197 -10.71 2.92 -0.51
C ASN A 197 -10.55 3.95 -1.64
N ASP A 198 -10.58 5.21 -1.29
CA ASP A 198 -10.36 6.32 -2.22
C ASP A 198 -8.85 6.52 -2.47
N TRP A 199 -8.41 7.75 -2.60
CA TRP A 199 -7.01 8.08 -2.76
C TRP A 199 -6.26 8.03 -1.44
N PHE A 200 -5.10 7.39 -1.47
CA PHE A 200 -4.11 7.42 -0.42
C PHE A 200 -2.83 8.03 -0.95
N VAL A 201 -2.29 8.97 -0.20
CA VAL A 201 -0.98 9.56 -0.47
C VAL A 201 -0.03 9.10 0.62
N SER A 202 1.17 8.65 0.27
CA SER A 202 2.19 8.28 1.25
C SER A 202 3.55 8.88 0.93
N PHE A 203 4.25 9.28 1.99
CA PHE A 203 5.66 9.63 1.96
C PHE A 203 6.47 8.50 2.58
N ARG A 204 7.58 8.13 1.94
CA ARG A 204 8.42 6.99 2.33
C ARG A 204 9.89 7.36 2.30
N ILE A 205 10.63 6.84 3.27
CA ILE A 205 12.09 6.91 3.32
C ILE A 205 12.61 5.47 3.30
N GLY A 206 13.59 5.20 2.46
CA GLY A 206 14.17 3.87 2.31
C GLY A 206 15.68 3.89 2.29
N PHE A 207 16.25 2.76 2.62
CA PHE A 207 17.67 2.46 2.52
C PHE A 207 17.89 1.40 1.46
N GLU A 208 18.75 1.68 0.48
CA GLU A 208 19.10 0.79 -0.62
C GLU A 208 20.35 -0.01 -0.32
N PHE A 209 20.37 -1.28 -0.71
CA PHE A 209 21.48 -2.19 -0.61
C PHE A 209 21.58 -3.08 -1.86
N GLY A 210 22.76 -3.67 -2.10
CA GLY A 210 22.97 -4.54 -3.26
C GLY A 210 23.30 -3.80 -4.57
N ARG A 211 23.78 -2.54 -4.47
CA ARG A 211 24.39 -1.81 -5.60
C ARG A 211 25.88 -2.04 -5.67
#